data_9df48b4be289c4d2044e825224079eac
#
_entry.id   9df48b4be289c4d2044e825224079eac
#
_cell.length_a   1.000
_cell.length_b   1.000
_cell.length_c   1.000
_cell.angle_alpha   90.00
_cell.angle_beta   90.00
_cell.angle_gamma   90.00
#
_symmetry.space_group_name_H-M   'P 1'
#
loop_
_entity.id
_entity.type
_entity.pdbx_description
1 polymer ?
#
loop_
_entity_poly.entity_id
_entity_poly.type
_entity_poly.pdbx_seq_one_letter_code
_entity_poly.pdbx_strand_id
1 'polypeptide(L)'
;NLAKIRTFDPPKLKVMNAYVFPGQGAQFVGMGLDLYEKYPIAKELFLKANDILGFDITEVMFNGTAEGLKETKVTQPAIFLHSVILSKVMGASFQPDMVAGHSLGEFSALVANNTLSFEDGLRLVSQRALAMQKACELKPSTMAAVLGLEDNIVEKICAETSGIVVAANYNCPGQLVISGEIAAVEQACEKLKEAGARRALMLPVGGAFHSPLMEPAREELAAAIDNTNFANPSCPIYQNVPTTAVKSPTEIKKNLMLQLTAPVKWTQSVQQMVKDGATIFTEIGPGKVLQGLIKKIEPTAQTQSPVLDN
;
A
#
# COMPACT_ATOMS: atom_id res chain seq x y z
N ASN A 1 8.15 52.37 35.42
CA ASN A 1 7.28 51.23 35.05
C ASN A 1 7.59 50.77 33.62
N LEU A 2 8.55 49.85 33.51
CA LEU A 2 8.84 49.16 32.26
C LEU A 2 7.84 48.00 32.17
N ALA A 3 6.86 48.11 31.27
CA ALA A 3 5.93 47.02 30.93
C ALA A 3 6.72 45.89 30.29
N LYS A 4 6.72 44.71 30.97
CA LYS A 4 7.23 43.46 30.39
C LYS A 4 6.40 43.12 29.16
N ILE A 5 6.98 43.27 27.99
CA ILE A 5 6.43 42.71 26.75
C ILE A 5 6.51 41.18 26.91
N ARG A 6 5.37 40.52 27.09
CA ARG A 6 5.27 39.08 26.99
C ARG A 6 5.47 38.74 25.51
N THR A 7 6.63 38.17 25.18
CA THR A 7 6.83 37.50 23.89
C THR A 7 5.90 36.28 23.86
N PHE A 8 4.91 36.32 22.98
CA PHE A 8 4.11 35.14 22.63
C PHE A 8 5.03 34.21 21.84
N ASP A 9 5.55 33.16 22.46
CA ASP A 9 6.12 32.07 21.72
C ASP A 9 4.98 31.41 20.92
N PRO A 10 5.11 31.29 19.59
CA PRO A 10 4.11 30.57 18.81
C PRO A 10 4.01 29.12 19.35
N PRO A 11 2.79 28.54 19.39
CA PRO A 11 2.63 27.18 19.84
C PRO A 11 3.54 26.28 18.97
N LYS A 12 4.43 25.52 19.61
CA LYS A 12 5.24 24.53 18.91
C LYS A 12 4.26 23.57 18.22
N LEU A 13 4.24 23.60 16.89
CA LEU A 13 3.47 22.63 16.10
C LEU A 13 3.85 21.22 16.59
N LYS A 14 2.86 20.46 17.04
CA LYS A 14 3.06 19.08 17.47
C LYS A 14 3.58 18.32 16.26
N VAL A 15 4.79 17.75 16.35
CA VAL A 15 5.31 16.84 15.34
C VAL A 15 4.42 15.60 15.32
N MET A 16 3.81 15.29 14.18
CA MET A 16 3.00 14.10 14.01
C MET A 16 3.70 13.11 13.07
N ASN A 17 3.85 11.88 13.55
CA ASN A 17 4.51 10.79 12.84
C ASN A 17 3.50 9.93 12.09
N ALA A 18 3.59 9.92 10.78
CA ALA A 18 2.85 9.04 9.90
C ALA A 18 3.72 7.84 9.52
N TYR A 19 3.23 6.63 9.75
CA TYR A 19 3.91 5.42 9.31
C TYR A 19 3.20 4.86 8.09
N VAL A 20 3.95 4.66 7.01
CA VAL A 20 3.40 4.27 5.71
C VAL A 20 3.97 2.93 5.26
N PHE A 21 3.12 2.11 4.67
CA PHE A 21 3.41 0.72 4.34
C PHE A 21 3.31 0.49 2.83
N PRO A 22 4.40 0.02 2.17
CA PRO A 22 4.41 -0.16 0.72
C PRO A 22 3.55 -1.35 0.28
N GLY A 23 3.17 -1.32 -0.99
CA GLY A 23 2.50 -2.39 -1.69
C GLY A 23 3.39 -3.12 -2.69
N GLN A 24 2.76 -3.87 -3.59
CA GLN A 24 3.42 -4.63 -4.64
C GLN A 24 4.32 -3.75 -5.51
N GLY A 25 5.50 -4.26 -5.84
CA GLY A 25 6.57 -3.54 -6.55
C GLY A 25 7.75 -3.14 -5.66
N ALA A 26 7.61 -3.26 -4.33
CA ALA A 26 8.68 -2.95 -3.37
C ALA A 26 9.60 -4.14 -3.05
N GLN A 27 9.23 -5.37 -3.44
CA GLN A 27 9.95 -6.60 -3.13
C GLN A 27 11.29 -6.72 -3.87
N PHE A 28 12.26 -7.34 -3.21
CA PHE A 28 13.56 -7.72 -3.78
C PHE A 28 14.10 -8.98 -3.10
N VAL A 29 14.92 -9.75 -3.81
CA VAL A 29 15.55 -10.97 -3.28
C VAL A 29 16.50 -10.61 -2.13
N GLY A 30 16.43 -11.34 -1.02
CA GLY A 30 17.18 -11.09 0.20
C GLY A 30 16.47 -10.21 1.22
N MET A 31 15.28 -9.65 0.88
CA MET A 31 14.55 -8.79 1.82
C MET A 31 14.16 -9.53 3.09
N GLY A 32 14.47 -8.95 4.26
CA GLY A 32 14.13 -9.49 5.57
C GLY A 32 15.14 -10.50 6.13
N LEU A 33 16.17 -10.90 5.37
CA LEU A 33 17.21 -11.79 5.86
C LEU A 33 17.97 -11.16 7.05
N ASP A 34 18.30 -9.89 6.96
CA ASP A 34 18.93 -9.11 8.00
C ASP A 34 18.10 -9.04 9.29
N LEU A 35 16.77 -8.94 9.17
CA LEU A 35 15.85 -8.99 10.30
C LEU A 35 15.83 -10.40 10.93
N TYR A 36 15.76 -11.43 10.09
CA TYR A 36 15.76 -12.83 10.51
C TYR A 36 17.02 -13.20 11.29
N GLU A 37 18.20 -12.74 10.83
CA GLU A 37 19.47 -13.08 11.46
C GLU A 37 19.73 -12.31 12.76
N LYS A 38 19.31 -11.03 12.83
CA LYS A 38 19.64 -10.17 13.97
C LYS A 38 18.62 -10.21 15.10
N TYR A 39 17.34 -10.43 14.82
CA TYR A 39 16.28 -10.23 15.81
C TYR A 39 15.52 -11.54 16.10
N PRO A 40 15.60 -12.10 17.32
CA PRO A 40 14.89 -13.34 17.67
C PRO A 40 13.38 -13.29 17.39
N ILE A 41 12.72 -12.15 17.68
CA ILE A 41 11.30 -11.96 17.39
C ILE A 41 11.01 -12.02 15.89
N ALA A 42 11.89 -11.49 15.03
CA ALA A 42 11.73 -11.57 13.59
C ALA A 42 11.82 -13.03 13.11
N LYS A 43 12.82 -13.76 13.59
CA LYS A 43 13.00 -15.20 13.28
C LYS A 43 11.76 -16.00 13.67
N GLU A 44 11.23 -15.79 14.86
CA GLU A 44 10.00 -16.46 15.34
C GLU A 44 8.82 -16.18 14.41
N LEU A 45 8.59 -14.91 14.04
CA LEU A 45 7.47 -14.51 13.18
C LEU A 45 7.63 -15.03 11.75
N PHE A 46 8.83 -15.07 11.20
CA PHE A 46 9.08 -15.68 9.88
C PHE A 46 8.79 -17.19 9.87
N LEU A 47 9.27 -17.92 10.89
CA LEU A 47 8.98 -19.36 11.01
C LEU A 47 7.49 -19.63 11.18
N LYS A 48 6.82 -18.84 12.03
CA LYS A 48 5.36 -18.89 12.18
C LYS A 48 4.62 -18.61 10.87
N ALA A 49 5.14 -17.71 10.04
CA ALA A 49 4.55 -17.43 8.74
C ALA A 49 4.64 -18.63 7.79
N ASN A 50 5.74 -19.37 7.78
CA ASN A 50 5.85 -20.61 7.00
C ASN A 50 4.78 -21.61 7.41
N ASP A 51 4.54 -21.79 8.72
CA ASP A 51 3.49 -22.68 9.24
C ASP A 51 2.08 -22.23 8.82
N ILE A 52 1.79 -20.93 8.88
CA ILE A 52 0.48 -20.37 8.50
C ILE A 52 0.23 -20.52 6.99
N LEU A 53 1.25 -20.26 6.18
CA LEU A 53 1.14 -20.29 4.71
C LEU A 53 1.20 -21.72 4.14
N GLY A 54 1.77 -22.68 4.89
CA GLY A 54 1.94 -24.07 4.45
C GLY A 54 3.06 -24.26 3.43
N PHE A 55 3.96 -23.28 3.27
CA PHE A 55 5.16 -23.37 2.44
C PHE A 55 6.27 -22.47 2.99
N ASP A 56 7.51 -22.76 2.61
CA ASP A 56 8.67 -21.98 3.05
C ASP A 56 8.80 -20.67 2.28
N ILE A 57 8.10 -19.61 2.75
CA ILE A 57 8.20 -18.28 2.17
C ILE A 57 9.56 -17.65 2.46
N THR A 58 10.21 -18.03 3.56
CA THR A 58 11.51 -17.48 3.92
C THR A 58 12.58 -17.86 2.92
N GLU A 59 12.56 -19.10 2.42
CA GLU A 59 13.48 -19.52 1.35
C GLU A 59 13.27 -18.70 0.08
N VAL A 60 12.01 -18.45 -0.30
CA VAL A 60 11.71 -17.63 -1.49
C VAL A 60 12.14 -16.18 -1.31
N MET A 61 11.94 -15.60 -0.12
CA MET A 61 12.31 -14.21 0.19
C MET A 61 13.82 -14.01 0.24
N PHE A 62 14.54 -14.95 0.85
CA PHE A 62 15.97 -14.78 1.15
C PHE A 62 16.86 -15.24 0.02
N ASN A 63 16.57 -16.41 -0.58
CA ASN A 63 17.43 -17.10 -1.53
C ASN A 63 16.76 -17.36 -2.89
N GLY A 64 15.46 -17.03 -3.04
CA GLY A 64 14.70 -17.28 -4.26
C GLY A 64 15.11 -16.42 -5.45
N THR A 65 14.31 -16.45 -6.50
CA THR A 65 14.53 -15.67 -7.72
C THR A 65 13.61 -14.44 -7.76
N ALA A 66 14.00 -13.44 -8.55
CA ALA A 66 13.15 -12.26 -8.77
C ALA A 66 11.81 -12.64 -9.43
N GLU A 67 11.79 -13.67 -10.26
CA GLU A 67 10.58 -14.21 -10.89
C GLU A 67 9.67 -14.86 -9.85
N GLY A 68 10.20 -15.71 -8.97
CA GLY A 68 9.44 -16.33 -7.89
C GLY A 68 8.81 -15.30 -6.95
N LEU A 69 9.52 -14.22 -6.64
CA LEU A 69 9.00 -13.10 -5.84
C LEU A 69 7.93 -12.26 -6.56
N LYS A 70 7.78 -12.34 -7.87
CA LYS A 70 6.75 -11.62 -8.65
C LYS A 70 5.41 -12.36 -8.70
N GLU A 71 5.37 -13.63 -8.35
CA GLU A 71 4.11 -14.37 -8.27
C GLU A 71 3.20 -13.72 -7.20
N THR A 72 1.99 -13.32 -7.58
CA THR A 72 1.08 -12.56 -6.70
C THR A 72 0.85 -13.25 -5.36
N LYS A 73 0.72 -14.59 -5.36
CA LYS A 73 0.56 -15.42 -4.15
C LYS A 73 1.77 -15.35 -3.19
N VAL A 74 2.96 -14.98 -3.69
CA VAL A 74 4.20 -14.84 -2.93
C VAL A 74 4.49 -13.39 -2.60
N THR A 75 4.38 -12.50 -3.59
CA THR A 75 4.72 -11.06 -3.48
C THR A 75 4.01 -10.40 -2.30
N GLN A 76 2.69 -10.61 -2.19
CA GLN A 76 1.88 -9.94 -1.19
C GLN A 76 2.24 -10.41 0.23
N PRO A 77 2.25 -11.72 0.55
CA PRO A 77 2.72 -12.18 1.85
C PRO A 77 4.15 -11.74 2.18
N ALA A 78 5.07 -11.76 1.22
CA ALA A 78 6.46 -11.40 1.44
C ALA A 78 6.61 -9.92 1.85
N ILE A 79 5.96 -8.99 1.16
CA ILE A 79 5.99 -7.55 1.51
C ILE A 79 5.30 -7.31 2.85
N PHE A 80 4.16 -7.96 3.09
CA PHE A 80 3.46 -7.90 4.37
C PHE A 80 4.35 -8.35 5.53
N LEU A 81 4.99 -9.51 5.40
CA LEU A 81 5.88 -10.06 6.42
C LEU A 81 7.03 -9.11 6.73
N HIS A 82 7.74 -8.64 5.71
CA HIS A 82 8.82 -7.68 5.92
C HIS A 82 8.34 -6.44 6.67
N SER A 83 7.23 -5.85 6.22
CA SER A 83 6.69 -4.61 6.80
C SER A 83 6.22 -4.79 8.24
N VAL A 84 5.45 -5.83 8.52
CA VAL A 84 4.92 -6.09 9.86
C VAL A 84 6.02 -6.50 10.82
N ILE A 85 6.93 -7.38 10.41
CA ILE A 85 8.06 -7.82 11.25
C ILE A 85 8.97 -6.64 11.57
N LEU A 86 9.26 -5.77 10.58
CA LEU A 86 10.03 -4.56 10.81
C LEU A 86 9.36 -3.66 11.87
N SER A 87 8.03 -3.45 11.79
CA SER A 87 7.31 -2.68 12.81
C SER A 87 7.39 -3.31 14.21
N LYS A 88 7.41 -4.64 14.32
CA LYS A 88 7.56 -5.36 15.59
C LYS A 88 8.97 -5.27 16.14
N VAL A 89 9.99 -5.33 15.28
CA VAL A 89 11.41 -5.17 15.66
C VAL A 89 11.69 -3.76 16.21
N MET A 90 11.02 -2.73 15.69
CA MET A 90 11.11 -1.36 16.22
C MET A 90 10.65 -1.24 17.66
N GLY A 91 9.81 -2.15 18.16
CA GLY A 91 9.38 -2.18 19.56
C GLY A 91 8.84 -0.83 20.05
N ALA A 92 9.43 -0.29 21.12
CA ALA A 92 8.99 0.97 21.71
C ALA A 92 9.24 2.21 20.84
N SER A 93 10.10 2.13 19.82
CA SER A 93 10.34 3.23 18.87
C SER A 93 9.23 3.35 17.80
N PHE A 94 8.38 2.32 17.67
CA PHE A 94 7.20 2.38 16.80
C PHE A 94 6.06 3.13 17.48
N GLN A 95 5.92 4.41 17.21
CA GLN A 95 4.93 5.30 17.84
C GLN A 95 4.18 6.12 16.77
N PRO A 96 3.25 5.51 16.03
CA PRO A 96 2.48 6.21 15.01
C PRO A 96 1.39 7.10 15.62
N ASP A 97 1.31 8.36 15.17
CA ASP A 97 0.10 9.18 15.34
C ASP A 97 -0.97 8.80 14.32
N MET A 98 -0.56 8.27 13.16
CA MET A 98 -1.41 7.77 12.08
C MET A 98 -0.67 6.76 11.20
N VAL A 99 -1.44 5.90 10.53
CA VAL A 99 -0.91 4.92 9.58
C VAL A 99 -1.64 4.97 8.24
N ALA A 100 -0.95 4.61 7.17
CA ALA A 100 -1.55 4.38 5.85
C ALA A 100 -0.77 3.29 5.11
N GLY A 101 -1.42 2.63 4.16
CA GLY A 101 -0.78 1.64 3.30
C GLY A 101 -1.21 1.78 1.85
N HIS A 102 -0.30 1.53 0.93
CA HIS A 102 -0.61 1.53 -0.49
C HIS A 102 -1.11 0.15 -0.89
N SER A 103 -2.40 0.02 -1.26
CA SER A 103 -3.03 -1.26 -1.65
C SER A 103 -2.82 -2.36 -0.58
N LEU A 104 -1.99 -3.35 -0.85
CA LEU A 104 -1.57 -4.38 0.11
C LEU A 104 -1.10 -3.78 1.44
N GLY A 105 -0.41 -2.66 1.41
CA GLY A 105 0.12 -2.00 2.59
C GLY A 105 -0.94 -1.63 3.64
N GLU A 106 -2.24 -1.52 3.28
CA GLU A 106 -3.30 -1.32 4.27
C GLU A 106 -3.38 -2.48 5.27
N PHE A 107 -3.18 -3.72 4.83
CA PHE A 107 -3.17 -4.89 5.73
C PHE A 107 -1.99 -4.84 6.71
N SER A 108 -0.82 -4.42 6.23
CA SER A 108 0.35 -4.20 7.09
C SER A 108 0.09 -3.09 8.11
N ALA A 109 -0.51 -1.98 7.68
CA ALA A 109 -0.91 -0.86 8.53
C ALA A 109 -1.93 -1.27 9.60
N LEU A 110 -2.89 -2.15 9.25
CA LEU A 110 -3.91 -2.66 10.18
C LEU A 110 -3.33 -3.60 11.26
N VAL A 111 -2.28 -4.35 10.94
CA VAL A 111 -1.56 -5.12 11.96
C VAL A 111 -0.70 -4.20 12.82
N ALA A 112 -0.04 -3.22 12.22
CA ALA A 112 0.82 -2.29 12.92
C ALA A 112 0.06 -1.39 13.92
N ASN A 113 -1.17 -1.00 13.61
CA ASN A 113 -2.03 -0.23 14.52
C ASN A 113 -2.93 -1.10 15.43
N ASN A 114 -2.64 -2.40 15.53
CA ASN A 114 -3.33 -3.38 16.36
C ASN A 114 -4.82 -3.64 16.00
N THR A 115 -5.26 -3.28 14.79
CA THR A 115 -6.61 -3.62 14.31
C THR A 115 -6.72 -5.11 13.97
N LEU A 116 -5.67 -5.69 13.40
CA LEU A 116 -5.56 -7.11 13.08
C LEU A 116 -4.45 -7.77 13.91
N SER A 117 -4.62 -9.05 14.25
CA SER A 117 -3.49 -9.88 14.69
C SER A 117 -2.53 -10.14 13.53
N PHE A 118 -1.29 -10.53 13.84
CA PHE A 118 -0.32 -10.93 12.81
C PHE A 118 -0.85 -12.10 11.98
N GLU A 119 -1.43 -13.08 12.64
CA GLU A 119 -1.96 -14.30 12.04
C GLU A 119 -3.14 -14.01 11.12
N ASP A 120 -4.10 -13.21 11.58
CA ASP A 120 -5.27 -12.85 10.78
C ASP A 120 -4.88 -11.96 9.59
N GLY A 121 -3.98 -11.01 9.80
CA GLY A 121 -3.44 -10.18 8.73
C GLY A 121 -2.76 -11.01 7.65
N LEU A 122 -1.92 -11.97 8.03
CA LEU A 122 -1.22 -12.85 7.08
C LEU A 122 -2.19 -13.77 6.32
N ARG A 123 -3.18 -14.37 7.02
CA ARG A 123 -4.22 -15.20 6.37
C ARG A 123 -5.03 -14.39 5.36
N LEU A 124 -5.47 -13.17 5.73
CA LEU A 124 -6.21 -12.30 4.82
C LEU A 124 -5.37 -11.91 3.59
N VAL A 125 -4.09 -11.58 3.78
CA VAL A 125 -3.18 -11.24 2.68
C VAL A 125 -2.96 -12.44 1.76
N SER A 126 -2.80 -13.65 2.30
CA SER A 126 -2.68 -14.88 1.51
C SER A 126 -3.95 -15.14 0.71
N GLN A 127 -5.13 -15.04 1.33
CA GLN A 127 -6.41 -15.21 0.64
C GLN A 127 -6.62 -14.16 -0.44
N ARG A 128 -6.29 -12.89 -0.15
CA ARG A 128 -6.32 -11.79 -1.13
C ARG A 128 -5.45 -12.11 -2.35
N ALA A 129 -4.22 -12.55 -2.12
CA ALA A 129 -3.28 -12.87 -3.19
C ALA A 129 -3.80 -14.01 -4.09
N LEU A 130 -4.34 -15.07 -3.48
CA LEU A 130 -4.92 -16.20 -4.22
C LEU A 130 -6.19 -15.82 -4.98
N ALA A 131 -7.10 -15.06 -4.37
CA ALA A 131 -8.32 -14.57 -5.01
C ALA A 131 -8.00 -13.66 -6.21
N MET A 132 -7.04 -12.74 -6.05
CA MET A 132 -6.59 -11.88 -7.13
C MET A 132 -5.95 -12.67 -8.27
N GLN A 133 -5.14 -13.69 -7.97
CA GLN A 133 -4.54 -14.54 -8.99
C GLN A 133 -5.63 -15.28 -9.79
N LYS A 134 -6.61 -15.88 -9.12
CA LYS A 134 -7.76 -16.53 -9.79
C LYS A 134 -8.52 -15.56 -10.70
N ALA A 135 -8.78 -14.33 -10.22
CA ALA A 135 -9.47 -13.33 -11.03
C ALA A 135 -8.66 -12.95 -12.29
N CYS A 136 -7.34 -12.91 -12.21
CA CYS A 136 -6.47 -12.68 -13.37
C CYS A 136 -6.54 -13.80 -14.41
N GLU A 137 -6.73 -15.06 -13.97
CA GLU A 137 -6.86 -16.23 -14.85
C GLU A 137 -8.20 -16.27 -15.58
N LEU A 138 -9.27 -15.67 -14.99
CA LEU A 138 -10.60 -15.62 -15.59
C LEU A 138 -10.68 -14.71 -16.82
N LYS A 139 -9.95 -13.60 -16.80
CA LYS A 139 -9.95 -12.64 -17.90
C LYS A 139 -8.56 -12.00 -18.08
N PRO A 140 -7.93 -12.19 -19.27
CA PRO A 140 -6.66 -11.56 -19.59
C PRO A 140 -6.74 -10.04 -19.43
N SER A 141 -5.92 -9.50 -18.56
CA SER A 141 -5.97 -8.09 -18.18
C SER A 141 -4.61 -7.60 -17.71
N THR A 142 -4.44 -6.29 -17.62
CA THR A 142 -3.14 -5.67 -17.35
C THR A 142 -3.28 -4.28 -16.77
N MET A 143 -2.14 -3.63 -16.51
CA MET A 143 -2.03 -2.25 -16.07
C MET A 143 -0.98 -1.50 -16.89
N ALA A 144 -1.06 -0.18 -16.92
CA ALA A 144 -0.04 0.66 -17.52
C ALA A 144 0.22 1.91 -16.66
N ALA A 145 1.50 2.31 -16.57
CA ALA A 145 1.89 3.54 -15.89
C ALA A 145 1.85 4.72 -16.87
N VAL A 146 1.17 5.79 -16.49
CA VAL A 146 1.02 7.03 -17.24
C VAL A 146 1.78 8.14 -16.50
N LEU A 147 2.66 8.83 -17.21
CA LEU A 147 3.49 9.90 -16.65
C LEU A 147 3.33 11.21 -17.43
N GLY A 148 3.18 12.31 -16.71
CA GLY A 148 3.25 13.65 -17.25
C GLY A 148 1.93 14.22 -17.77
N LEU A 149 0.79 13.63 -17.39
CA LEU A 149 -0.54 14.17 -17.62
C LEU A 149 -1.27 14.45 -16.32
N GLU A 150 -2.21 15.38 -16.36
CA GLU A 150 -3.15 15.63 -15.28
C GLU A 150 -4.16 14.48 -15.16
N ASP A 151 -4.57 14.18 -13.93
CA ASP A 151 -5.44 13.03 -13.61
C ASP A 151 -6.76 13.07 -14.40
N ASN A 152 -7.40 14.24 -14.51
CA ASN A 152 -8.66 14.42 -15.26
C ASN A 152 -8.56 14.10 -16.75
N ILE A 153 -7.38 14.32 -17.37
CA ILE A 153 -7.13 13.97 -18.77
C ILE A 153 -7.05 12.44 -18.90
N VAL A 154 -6.36 11.79 -17.97
CA VAL A 154 -6.24 10.32 -17.97
C VAL A 154 -7.60 9.67 -17.72
N GLU A 155 -8.37 10.16 -16.75
CA GLU A 155 -9.73 9.68 -16.45
C GLU A 155 -10.67 9.80 -17.67
N LYS A 156 -10.65 10.95 -18.35
CA LYS A 156 -11.45 11.19 -19.55
C LYS A 156 -11.09 10.20 -20.66
N ILE A 157 -9.81 10.00 -20.94
CA ILE A 157 -9.36 9.07 -21.99
C ILE A 157 -9.75 7.64 -21.64
N CYS A 158 -9.64 7.23 -20.38
CA CYS A 158 -10.12 5.91 -19.94
C CYS A 158 -11.62 5.77 -20.19
N ALA A 159 -12.43 6.76 -19.81
CA ALA A 159 -13.89 6.74 -19.99
C ALA A 159 -14.31 6.72 -21.46
N GLU A 160 -13.54 7.33 -22.37
CA GLU A 160 -13.78 7.40 -23.81
C GLU A 160 -13.16 6.22 -24.61
N THR A 161 -12.51 5.29 -23.91
CA THR A 161 -11.91 4.10 -24.54
C THR A 161 -12.87 2.91 -24.46
N SER A 162 -13.04 2.20 -25.57
CA SER A 162 -13.88 1.00 -25.61
C SER A 162 -13.31 -0.12 -24.75
N GLY A 163 -14.17 -0.88 -24.09
CA GLY A 163 -13.80 -1.93 -23.16
C GLY A 163 -13.60 -1.39 -21.73
N ILE A 164 -13.06 -2.24 -20.86
CA ILE A 164 -12.85 -1.87 -19.46
C ILE A 164 -11.42 -1.36 -19.29
N VAL A 165 -11.28 -0.06 -19.04
CA VAL A 165 -10.05 0.56 -18.61
C VAL A 165 -10.37 1.72 -17.65
N VAL A 166 -9.70 1.77 -16.50
CA VAL A 166 -9.98 2.75 -15.44
C VAL A 166 -8.68 3.30 -14.85
N ALA A 167 -8.75 4.49 -14.26
CA ALA A 167 -7.72 5.01 -13.39
C ALA A 167 -7.70 4.18 -12.09
N ALA A 168 -6.57 3.56 -11.81
CA ALA A 168 -6.44 2.57 -10.74
C ALA A 168 -5.59 3.05 -9.56
N ASN A 169 -4.44 3.70 -9.81
CA ASN A 169 -3.57 4.18 -8.72
C ASN A 169 -3.17 5.64 -8.98
N TYR A 170 -3.63 6.54 -8.13
CA TYR A 170 -3.22 7.95 -8.09
C TYR A 170 -1.98 8.08 -7.23
N ASN A 171 -0.81 7.82 -7.81
CA ASN A 171 0.44 7.66 -7.05
C ASN A 171 1.05 8.99 -6.58
N CYS A 172 1.13 9.96 -7.46
CA CYS A 172 1.53 11.35 -7.16
C CYS A 172 1.14 12.23 -8.35
N PRO A 173 1.14 13.58 -8.23
CA PRO A 173 0.86 14.48 -9.34
C PRO A 173 1.65 14.10 -10.59
N GLY A 174 0.96 13.90 -11.71
CA GLY A 174 1.53 13.48 -12.99
C GLY A 174 2.02 12.03 -13.04
N GLN A 175 1.63 11.18 -12.10
CA GLN A 175 1.91 9.74 -12.13
C GLN A 175 0.67 8.94 -11.72
N LEU A 176 0.00 8.35 -12.68
CA LEU A 176 -1.20 7.56 -12.51
C LEU A 176 -1.01 6.19 -13.17
N VAL A 177 -1.63 5.15 -12.60
CA VAL A 177 -1.67 3.82 -13.22
C VAL A 177 -3.10 3.56 -13.68
N ILE A 178 -3.24 3.12 -14.93
CA ILE A 178 -4.51 2.64 -15.50
C ILE A 178 -4.56 1.12 -15.49
N SER A 179 -5.77 0.56 -15.44
CA SER A 179 -6.00 -0.87 -15.23
C SER A 179 -7.21 -1.33 -16.03
N GLY A 180 -7.12 -2.48 -16.70
CA GLY A 180 -8.23 -2.95 -17.52
C GLY A 180 -7.91 -4.15 -18.41
N GLU A 181 -8.76 -4.37 -19.38
CA GLU A 181 -8.57 -5.34 -20.46
C GLU A 181 -7.33 -4.98 -21.29
N ILE A 182 -6.56 -5.96 -21.73
CA ILE A 182 -5.30 -5.72 -22.45
C ILE A 182 -5.51 -4.75 -23.63
N ALA A 183 -6.46 -5.06 -24.51
CA ALA A 183 -6.72 -4.23 -25.70
C ALA A 183 -7.20 -2.80 -25.35
N ALA A 184 -8.01 -2.65 -24.29
CA ALA A 184 -8.47 -1.34 -23.84
C ALA A 184 -7.33 -0.51 -23.24
N VAL A 185 -6.44 -1.14 -22.44
CA VAL A 185 -5.27 -0.48 -21.87
C VAL A 185 -4.28 -0.06 -22.96
N GLU A 186 -4.02 -0.92 -23.97
CA GLU A 186 -3.19 -0.60 -25.12
C GLU A 186 -3.74 0.60 -25.89
N GLN A 187 -5.03 0.58 -26.25
CA GLN A 187 -5.69 1.70 -26.93
C GLN A 187 -5.65 2.99 -26.10
N ALA A 188 -5.90 2.89 -24.80
CA ALA A 188 -5.79 4.05 -23.90
C ALA A 188 -4.36 4.60 -23.87
N CYS A 189 -3.33 3.74 -23.83
CA CYS A 189 -1.93 4.16 -23.86
C CYS A 189 -1.58 4.96 -25.14
N GLU A 190 -2.11 4.57 -26.30
CA GLU A 190 -1.90 5.32 -27.56
C GLU A 190 -2.54 6.71 -27.48
N LYS A 191 -3.82 6.78 -27.10
CA LYS A 191 -4.53 8.06 -26.92
C LYS A 191 -3.85 8.98 -25.88
N LEU A 192 -3.35 8.40 -24.79
CA LEU A 192 -2.63 9.14 -23.76
C LEU A 192 -1.30 9.73 -24.26
N LYS A 193 -0.59 9.01 -25.11
CA LYS A 193 0.61 9.52 -25.80
C LYS A 193 0.28 10.67 -26.74
N GLU A 194 -0.80 10.53 -27.54
CA GLU A 194 -1.31 11.60 -28.42
C GLU A 194 -1.73 12.84 -27.63
N ALA A 195 -2.29 12.64 -26.43
CA ALA A 195 -2.66 13.73 -25.52
C ALA A 195 -1.46 14.38 -24.79
N GLY A 196 -0.22 13.90 -25.04
CA GLY A 196 0.99 14.49 -24.50
C GLY A 196 1.58 13.79 -23.28
N ALA A 197 1.16 12.56 -22.96
CA ALA A 197 1.81 11.77 -21.92
C ALA A 197 3.31 11.61 -22.24
N ARG A 198 4.15 11.96 -21.28
CA ARG A 198 5.60 11.75 -21.40
C ARG A 198 5.94 10.26 -21.53
N ARG A 199 5.17 9.40 -20.85
CA ARG A 199 5.25 7.94 -20.95
C ARG A 199 3.86 7.35 -20.70
N ALA A 200 3.52 6.30 -21.44
CA ALA A 200 2.42 5.38 -21.18
C ALA A 200 2.97 3.98 -21.43
N LEU A 201 3.30 3.24 -20.34
CA LEU A 201 4.07 2.00 -20.40
C LEU A 201 3.29 0.87 -19.75
N MET A 202 3.11 -0.23 -20.49
CA MET A 202 2.55 -1.47 -19.95
C MET A 202 3.42 -1.97 -18.80
N LEU A 203 2.77 -2.37 -17.71
CA LEU A 203 3.45 -2.95 -16.55
C LEU A 203 3.55 -4.48 -16.69
N PRO A 204 4.63 -5.09 -16.18
CA PRO A 204 4.79 -6.56 -16.20
C PRO A 204 3.94 -7.22 -15.10
N VAL A 205 2.62 -7.03 -15.16
CA VAL A 205 1.62 -7.58 -14.24
C VAL A 205 0.54 -8.30 -15.03
N GLY A 206 0.09 -9.45 -14.54
CA GLY A 206 -0.87 -10.31 -15.22
C GLY A 206 -2.33 -10.04 -14.83
N GLY A 207 -2.67 -8.86 -14.34
CA GLY A 207 -4.03 -8.57 -13.89
C GLY A 207 -4.37 -7.10 -13.79
N ALA A 208 -5.66 -6.79 -13.90
CA ALA A 208 -6.22 -5.45 -13.79
C ALA A 208 -6.62 -5.15 -12.35
N PHE A 209 -5.63 -4.95 -11.48
CA PHE A 209 -5.88 -4.61 -10.07
C PHE A 209 -6.58 -3.26 -9.94
N HIS A 210 -7.40 -3.12 -8.91
CA HIS A 210 -8.15 -1.90 -8.62
C HIS A 210 -9.10 -1.47 -9.76
N SER A 211 -9.70 -2.45 -10.42
CA SER A 211 -10.67 -2.28 -11.49
C SER A 211 -11.90 -3.17 -11.29
N PRO A 212 -13.01 -2.96 -12.04
CA PRO A 212 -14.16 -3.86 -11.99
C PRO A 212 -13.86 -5.33 -12.30
N LEU A 213 -12.75 -5.63 -12.97
CA LEU A 213 -12.32 -6.99 -13.28
C LEU A 213 -11.87 -7.79 -12.05
N MET A 214 -11.64 -7.12 -10.91
CA MET A 214 -11.33 -7.76 -9.62
C MET A 214 -12.58 -8.13 -8.81
N GLU A 215 -13.79 -7.97 -9.33
CA GLU A 215 -15.03 -8.26 -8.59
C GLU A 215 -15.07 -9.70 -8.03
N PRO A 216 -14.68 -10.76 -8.78
CA PRO A 216 -14.64 -12.11 -8.22
C PRO A 216 -13.69 -12.24 -7.01
N ALA A 217 -12.54 -11.56 -7.06
CA ALA A 217 -11.60 -11.53 -5.94
C ALA A 217 -12.14 -10.75 -4.74
N ARG A 218 -12.88 -9.66 -5.00
CA ARG A 218 -13.54 -8.87 -3.95
C ARG A 218 -14.57 -9.69 -3.19
N GLU A 219 -15.40 -10.46 -3.87
CA GLU A 219 -16.41 -11.32 -3.26
C GLU A 219 -15.78 -12.40 -2.37
N GLU A 220 -14.74 -13.09 -2.87
CA GLU A 220 -14.01 -14.11 -2.11
C GLU A 220 -13.34 -13.51 -0.86
N LEU A 221 -12.70 -12.35 -1.00
CA LEU A 221 -12.04 -11.65 0.10
C LEU A 221 -13.03 -11.07 1.12
N ALA A 222 -14.19 -10.59 0.67
CA ALA A 222 -15.22 -10.05 1.55
C ALA A 222 -15.69 -11.08 2.59
N ALA A 223 -15.91 -12.32 2.17
CA ALA A 223 -16.29 -13.42 3.08
C ALA A 223 -15.18 -13.68 4.13
N ALA A 224 -13.91 -13.59 3.74
CA ALA A 224 -12.80 -13.76 4.67
C ALA A 224 -12.69 -12.60 5.66
N ILE A 225 -12.87 -11.36 5.21
CA ILE A 225 -12.88 -10.17 6.07
C ILE A 225 -14.03 -10.22 7.07
N ASP A 226 -15.23 -10.62 6.67
CA ASP A 226 -16.38 -10.74 7.55
C ASP A 226 -16.15 -11.72 8.71
N ASN A 227 -15.48 -12.84 8.41
CA ASN A 227 -15.15 -13.88 9.38
C ASN A 227 -13.91 -13.55 10.25
N THR A 228 -13.22 -12.45 9.99
CA THR A 228 -12.03 -12.04 10.74
C THR A 228 -12.39 -11.02 11.82
N ASN A 229 -11.74 -11.15 12.99
CA ASN A 229 -11.91 -10.19 14.07
C ASN A 229 -11.06 -8.93 13.83
N PHE A 230 -11.70 -7.75 13.91
CA PHE A 230 -11.05 -6.45 13.83
C PHE A 230 -11.23 -5.72 15.17
N ALA A 231 -10.11 -5.46 15.84
CA ALA A 231 -10.08 -4.69 17.08
C ALA A 231 -10.13 -3.17 16.80
N ASN A 232 -10.33 -2.38 17.86
CA ASN A 232 -10.21 -0.94 17.76
C ASN A 232 -8.74 -0.55 17.47
N PRO A 233 -8.48 0.29 16.46
CA PRO A 233 -7.13 0.71 16.12
C PRO A 233 -6.51 1.61 17.22
N SER A 234 -5.22 1.45 17.48
CA SER A 234 -4.46 2.30 18.41
C SER A 234 -4.27 3.73 17.90
N CYS A 235 -4.24 3.91 16.58
CA CYS A 235 -4.22 5.19 15.88
C CYS A 235 -5.04 5.11 14.60
N PRO A 236 -5.49 6.24 14.02
CA PRO A 236 -6.27 6.21 12.79
C PRO A 236 -5.49 5.62 11.61
N ILE A 237 -6.21 4.92 10.73
CA ILE A 237 -5.72 4.52 9.41
C ILE A 237 -6.33 5.41 8.33
N TYR A 238 -5.51 5.83 7.35
CA TYR A 238 -5.96 6.50 6.14
C TYR A 238 -6.06 5.46 5.03
N GLN A 239 -7.29 5.04 4.74
CA GLN A 239 -7.55 3.98 3.77
C GLN A 239 -7.64 4.54 2.35
N ASN A 240 -7.29 3.72 1.35
CA ASN A 240 -7.17 4.12 -0.05
C ASN A 240 -8.49 4.59 -0.67
N VAL A 241 -9.62 4.06 -0.22
CA VAL A 241 -10.96 4.38 -0.75
C VAL A 241 -11.48 5.72 -0.23
N PRO A 242 -11.63 5.93 1.10
CA PRO A 242 -12.17 7.18 1.64
C PRO A 242 -11.12 8.31 1.71
N THR A 243 -9.83 7.98 1.73
CA THR A 243 -8.69 8.93 1.87
C THR A 243 -8.65 9.73 3.17
N THR A 244 -9.50 9.41 4.13
CA THR A 244 -9.64 10.10 5.42
C THR A 244 -9.30 9.18 6.58
N ALA A 245 -9.11 9.78 7.75
CA ALA A 245 -8.84 9.06 8.99
C ALA A 245 -10.03 8.18 9.40
N VAL A 246 -9.80 6.88 9.53
CA VAL A 246 -10.81 5.90 9.97
C VAL A 246 -10.35 5.24 11.26
N LYS A 247 -11.27 5.08 12.22
CA LYS A 247 -11.07 4.42 13.52
C LYS A 247 -12.10 3.34 13.82
N SER A 248 -13.21 3.31 13.11
CA SER A 248 -14.27 2.33 13.31
C SER A 248 -13.91 1.00 12.66
N PRO A 249 -13.82 -0.13 13.39
CA PRO A 249 -13.57 -1.45 12.81
C PRO A 249 -14.59 -1.82 11.72
N THR A 250 -15.85 -1.46 11.88
CA THR A 250 -16.91 -1.73 10.89
C THR A 250 -16.64 -0.94 9.58
N GLU A 251 -16.26 0.33 9.71
CA GLU A 251 -15.93 1.15 8.55
C GLU A 251 -14.65 0.68 7.87
N ILE A 252 -13.63 0.30 8.65
CA ILE A 252 -12.39 -0.28 8.14
C ILE A 252 -12.67 -1.53 7.31
N LYS A 253 -13.48 -2.47 7.81
CA LYS A 253 -13.90 -3.67 7.06
C LYS A 253 -14.56 -3.31 5.75
N LYS A 254 -15.56 -2.43 5.77
CA LYS A 254 -16.29 -1.99 4.58
C LYS A 254 -15.36 -1.41 3.52
N ASN A 255 -14.46 -0.52 3.91
CA ASN A 255 -13.51 0.10 2.99
C ASN A 255 -12.52 -0.91 2.40
N LEU A 256 -12.06 -1.86 3.23
CA LEU A 256 -11.13 -2.90 2.81
C LEU A 256 -11.76 -3.87 1.78
N MET A 257 -13.06 -4.18 1.92
CA MET A 257 -13.82 -4.97 0.95
C MET A 257 -13.95 -4.24 -0.40
N LEU A 258 -14.09 -2.92 -0.39
CA LEU A 258 -14.22 -2.13 -1.61
C LEU A 258 -12.87 -1.92 -2.32
N GLN A 259 -11.77 -2.05 -1.61
CA GLN A 259 -10.43 -1.67 -2.09
C GLN A 259 -10.03 -2.36 -3.40
N LEU A 260 -10.36 -3.66 -3.59
CA LEU A 260 -9.91 -4.41 -4.77
C LEU A 260 -10.48 -3.91 -6.08
N THR A 261 -11.68 -3.34 -6.06
CA THR A 261 -12.37 -2.82 -7.25
C THR A 261 -12.38 -1.30 -7.32
N ALA A 262 -11.84 -0.63 -6.30
CA ALA A 262 -11.76 0.82 -6.20
C ALA A 262 -10.33 1.32 -6.41
N PRO A 263 -10.14 2.56 -6.86
CA PRO A 263 -8.81 3.13 -7.04
C PRO A 263 -8.07 3.34 -5.72
N VAL A 264 -6.75 3.17 -5.77
CA VAL A 264 -5.83 3.58 -4.71
C VAL A 264 -5.58 5.08 -4.85
N LYS A 265 -6.21 5.87 -4.01
CA LYS A 265 -6.08 7.33 -4.00
C LYS A 265 -4.94 7.78 -3.09
N TRP A 266 -3.71 7.35 -3.41
CA TRP A 266 -2.54 7.59 -2.56
C TRP A 266 -2.21 9.07 -2.43
N THR A 267 -2.24 9.82 -3.53
CA THR A 267 -2.04 11.28 -3.52
C THR A 267 -2.97 11.97 -2.53
N GLN A 268 -4.27 11.68 -2.62
CA GLN A 268 -5.30 12.28 -1.78
C GLN A 268 -5.14 11.86 -0.31
N SER A 269 -4.77 10.59 -0.06
CA SER A 269 -4.51 10.11 1.31
C SER A 269 -3.35 10.85 1.96
N VAL A 270 -2.22 11.02 1.25
CA VAL A 270 -1.06 11.76 1.77
C VAL A 270 -1.40 13.23 1.99
N GLN A 271 -2.09 13.89 1.06
CA GLN A 271 -2.53 15.28 1.20
C GLN A 271 -3.44 15.45 2.42
N GLN A 272 -4.36 14.51 2.67
CA GLN A 272 -5.22 14.56 3.84
C GLN A 272 -4.41 14.34 5.13
N MET A 273 -3.46 13.40 5.15
CA MET A 273 -2.59 13.19 6.31
C MET A 273 -1.78 14.46 6.66
N VAL A 274 -1.24 15.14 5.66
CA VAL A 274 -0.53 16.43 5.85
C VAL A 274 -1.48 17.49 6.39
N LYS A 275 -2.67 17.62 5.84
CA LYS A 275 -3.70 18.54 6.33
C LYS A 275 -4.09 18.26 7.78
N ASP A 276 -4.10 17.00 8.19
CA ASP A 276 -4.40 16.56 9.55
C ASP A 276 -3.17 16.61 10.48
N GLY A 277 -2.03 17.13 9.99
CA GLY A 277 -0.86 17.49 10.78
C GLY A 277 0.34 16.56 10.64
N ALA A 278 0.35 15.59 9.73
CA ALA A 278 1.52 14.76 9.48
C ALA A 278 2.70 15.62 8.98
N THR A 279 3.84 15.50 9.65
CA THR A 279 5.06 16.24 9.31
C THR A 279 6.21 15.31 8.93
N ILE A 280 6.23 14.11 9.50
CA ILE A 280 7.24 13.08 9.26
C ILE A 280 6.56 11.81 8.77
N PHE A 281 7.01 11.29 7.65
CA PHE A 281 6.54 10.03 7.07
C PHE A 281 7.67 8.99 7.14
N THR A 282 7.44 7.92 7.89
CA THR A 282 8.38 6.80 8.00
C THR A 282 7.84 5.61 7.19
N GLU A 283 8.57 5.21 6.15
CA GLU A 283 8.18 4.04 5.34
C GLU A 283 8.65 2.75 6.01
N ILE A 284 7.69 1.89 6.39
CA ILE A 284 7.91 0.61 7.06
C ILE A 284 7.72 -0.52 6.06
N GLY A 285 8.79 -1.00 5.50
CA GLY A 285 8.75 -2.08 4.50
C GLY A 285 10.00 -2.14 3.64
N PRO A 286 10.01 -3.00 2.62
CA PRO A 286 11.14 -3.10 1.70
C PRO A 286 11.21 -1.86 0.79
N GLY A 287 12.42 -1.37 0.55
CA GLY A 287 12.66 -0.25 -0.36
C GLY A 287 12.32 1.14 0.18
N LYS A 288 12.12 2.10 -0.74
CA LYS A 288 11.84 3.52 -0.45
C LYS A 288 10.87 4.12 -1.47
N VAL A 289 9.92 3.35 -1.94
CA VAL A 289 9.00 3.75 -3.02
C VAL A 289 8.07 4.86 -2.56
N LEU A 290 7.44 4.69 -1.38
CA LEU A 290 6.49 5.67 -0.87
C LEU A 290 7.17 6.98 -0.47
N GLN A 291 8.40 6.95 0.03
CA GLN A 291 9.17 8.17 0.30
C GLN A 291 9.30 9.04 -0.96
N GLY A 292 9.61 8.39 -2.10
CA GLY A 292 9.72 9.08 -3.39
C GLY A 292 8.39 9.66 -3.88
N LEU A 293 7.27 8.97 -3.66
CA LEU A 293 5.94 9.46 -4.00
C LEU A 293 5.52 10.62 -3.09
N ILE A 294 5.72 10.48 -1.78
CA ILE A 294 5.37 11.51 -0.79
C ILE A 294 6.13 12.81 -1.07
N LYS A 295 7.42 12.75 -1.40
CA LYS A 295 8.20 13.92 -1.78
C LYS A 295 7.68 14.66 -3.02
N LYS A 296 7.02 13.96 -3.94
CA LYS A 296 6.38 14.57 -5.11
C LYS A 296 5.00 15.14 -4.78
N ILE A 297 4.28 14.54 -3.81
CA ILE A 297 2.96 15.01 -3.36
C ILE A 297 3.11 16.23 -2.47
N GLU A 298 4.03 16.16 -1.50
CA GLU A 298 4.30 17.20 -0.51
C GLU A 298 5.83 17.36 -0.34
N PRO A 299 6.45 18.26 -1.11
CA PRO A 299 7.90 18.46 -1.08
C PRO A 299 8.47 18.87 0.29
N THR A 300 7.65 19.49 1.13
CA THR A 300 8.03 19.97 2.48
C THR A 300 7.98 18.86 3.54
N ALA A 301 7.26 17.75 3.30
CA ALA A 301 7.18 16.64 4.22
C ALA A 301 8.56 15.99 4.42
N GLN A 302 8.86 15.63 5.66
CA GLN A 302 10.05 14.81 5.95
C GLN A 302 9.73 13.35 5.68
N THR A 303 10.62 12.64 4.97
CA THR A 303 10.48 11.22 4.70
C THR A 303 11.73 10.49 5.17
N GLN A 304 11.54 9.32 5.80
CA GLN A 304 12.64 8.54 6.34
C GLN A 304 12.35 7.04 6.33
N SER A 305 13.40 6.23 6.43
CA SER A 305 13.32 4.82 6.81
C SER A 305 13.42 4.68 8.33
N PRO A 306 12.89 3.58 8.93
CA PRO A 306 13.05 3.36 10.36
C PRO A 306 14.53 3.20 10.72
N VAL A 307 14.89 3.68 11.91
CA VAL A 307 16.18 3.40 12.53
C VAL A 307 15.95 2.26 13.51
N LEU A 308 16.70 1.19 13.36
CA LEU A 308 16.69 0.07 14.30
C LEU A 308 17.87 0.24 15.26
N ASP A 309 17.60 0.05 16.54
CA ASP A 309 18.66 -0.01 17.56
C ASP A 309 19.51 -1.26 17.32
N ASN A 310 20.84 -1.09 17.40
CA ASN A 310 21.81 -2.15 17.17
C ASN A 310 21.80 -3.20 18.28
#